data_58a410cbc7cd1d6419a5f7216fbb2377
#
_entry.id   58a410cbc7cd1d6419a5f7216fbb2377
#
_cell.length_a   1.000
_cell.length_b   1.000
_cell.length_c   1.000
_cell.angle_alpha   90.00
_cell.angle_beta   90.00
_cell.angle_gamma   90.00
#
_symmetry.space_group_name_H-M   'P 1'
#
loop_
_entity.id
_entity.type
_entity.pdbx_description
1 polymer ?
#
loop_
_entity_poly.entity_id
_entity_poly.type
_entity_poly.pdbx_seq_one_letter_code
_entity_poly.pdbx_strand_id
1 'polypeptide(L)'
;MIKQRPDRITIRQPDDWHLHLRDGAMMQAVAPLSAARFGRAIIMPNLVPPVVTGAQARAYRDRIMAALPDDTNFRPLMTCYLTEDTDSDDLAAAHRDGIITAVKLYPAGATTNSASGVANFDKIRPILDRMADIGLPLCVHGEVTDPDVDIFDREAVFIDKVLKPIRKRVPDLKVIMEH
;
A
#
# COMPACT_ATOMS: atom_id res chain seq x y z
N MET A 1 -45.40 -8.44 -9.29
CA MET A 1 -44.48 -9.10 -10.22
C MET A 1 -43.13 -9.23 -9.53
N ILE A 2 -42.70 -10.45 -9.21
CA ILE A 2 -41.36 -10.70 -8.68
C ILE A 2 -40.39 -10.56 -9.87
N LYS A 3 -39.54 -9.54 -9.85
CA LYS A 3 -38.46 -9.42 -10.88
C LYS A 3 -37.59 -10.67 -10.75
N GLN A 4 -37.55 -11.48 -11.80
CA GLN A 4 -36.59 -12.59 -11.87
C GLN A 4 -35.18 -12.05 -11.67
N ARG A 5 -34.45 -12.63 -10.73
CA ARG A 5 -33.04 -12.33 -10.56
C ARG A 5 -32.26 -12.90 -11.75
N PRO A 6 -31.27 -12.19 -12.28
CA PRO A 6 -30.47 -12.73 -13.37
C PRO A 6 -29.69 -13.94 -12.90
N ASP A 7 -29.70 -15.02 -13.66
CA ASP A 7 -28.96 -16.26 -13.36
C ASP A 7 -27.44 -16.09 -13.64
N ARG A 8 -27.08 -15.07 -14.38
CA ARG A 8 -25.69 -14.77 -14.77
C ARG A 8 -25.43 -13.27 -14.80
N ILE A 9 -24.28 -12.89 -14.25
CA ILE A 9 -23.74 -11.51 -14.28
C ILE A 9 -22.36 -11.57 -14.95
N THR A 10 -22.15 -10.71 -15.94
CA THR A 10 -20.83 -10.49 -16.56
C THR A 10 -20.27 -9.15 -16.05
N ILE A 11 -19.09 -9.19 -15.46
CA ILE A 11 -18.39 -8.01 -14.96
C ILE A 11 -16.98 -7.95 -15.57
N ARG A 12 -16.36 -6.75 -15.58
CA ARG A 12 -14.93 -6.62 -15.80
C ARG A 12 -14.18 -7.42 -14.73
N GLN A 13 -13.04 -8.02 -15.09
CA GLN A 13 -12.16 -8.65 -14.10
C GLN A 13 -11.79 -7.58 -13.04
N PRO A 14 -12.06 -7.83 -11.74
CA PRO A 14 -11.82 -6.86 -10.70
C PRO A 14 -10.33 -6.68 -10.42
N ASP A 15 -9.99 -5.57 -9.77
CA ASP A 15 -8.69 -5.32 -9.17
C ASP A 15 -8.80 -5.39 -7.64
N ASP A 16 -7.72 -5.77 -6.97
CA ASP A 16 -7.60 -5.73 -5.51
C ASP A 16 -6.69 -4.54 -5.12
N TRP A 17 -7.26 -3.56 -4.42
CA TRP A 17 -6.54 -2.34 -4.09
C TRP A 17 -5.81 -2.39 -2.74
N HIS A 18 -5.80 -3.56 -2.06
CA HIS A 18 -5.11 -3.74 -0.77
C HIS A 18 -4.84 -5.23 -0.48
N LEU A 19 -3.74 -5.77 -1.00
CA LEU A 19 -3.43 -7.20 -0.89
C LEU A 19 -2.17 -7.48 -0.07
N HIS A 20 -2.30 -8.30 0.97
CA HIS A 20 -1.19 -8.84 1.76
C HIS A 20 -0.87 -10.27 1.33
N LEU A 21 0.16 -10.46 0.53
CA LEU A 21 0.61 -11.81 0.13
C LEU A 21 1.59 -12.45 1.13
N ARG A 22 2.22 -11.63 1.99
CA ARG A 22 3.34 -12.07 2.83
C ARG A 22 4.54 -12.51 1.97
N ASP A 23 5.34 -13.49 2.42
CA ASP A 23 6.48 -14.01 1.65
C ASP A 23 6.62 -15.53 1.85
N GLY A 24 7.56 -16.15 1.15
CA GLY A 24 7.89 -17.57 1.26
C GLY A 24 6.71 -18.50 0.98
N ALA A 25 6.56 -19.54 1.79
CA ALA A 25 5.53 -20.57 1.60
C ALA A 25 4.10 -20.04 1.63
N MET A 26 3.82 -19.03 2.47
CA MET A 26 2.50 -18.40 2.52
C MET A 26 2.17 -17.70 1.20
N MET A 27 3.11 -16.89 0.67
CA MET A 27 2.93 -16.23 -0.63
C MET A 27 2.71 -17.25 -1.75
N GLN A 28 3.52 -18.30 -1.79
CA GLN A 28 3.37 -19.36 -2.79
C GLN A 28 1.99 -20.03 -2.76
N ALA A 29 1.41 -20.19 -1.57
CA ALA A 29 0.10 -20.80 -1.40
C ALA A 29 -1.05 -19.85 -1.80
N VAL A 30 -0.96 -18.55 -1.51
CA VAL A 30 -2.08 -17.62 -1.67
C VAL A 30 -2.04 -16.78 -2.95
N ALA A 31 -0.85 -16.50 -3.52
CA ALA A 31 -0.72 -15.66 -4.71
C ALA A 31 -1.48 -16.23 -5.93
N PRO A 32 -1.46 -17.55 -6.22
CA PRO A 32 -2.25 -18.11 -7.32
C PRO A 32 -3.76 -17.95 -7.14
N LEU A 33 -4.26 -17.96 -5.90
CA LEU A 33 -5.70 -17.79 -5.60
C LEU A 33 -6.15 -16.36 -5.90
N SER A 34 -5.32 -15.37 -5.57
CA SER A 34 -5.57 -13.97 -5.89
C SER A 34 -5.47 -13.72 -7.40
N ALA A 35 -4.42 -14.23 -8.04
CA ALA A 35 -4.21 -14.09 -9.49
C ALA A 35 -5.34 -14.71 -10.33
N ALA A 36 -5.96 -15.79 -9.85
CA ALA A 36 -7.12 -16.43 -10.52
C ALA A 36 -8.40 -15.56 -10.50
N ARG A 37 -8.47 -14.52 -9.63
CA ARG A 37 -9.67 -13.69 -9.44
C ARG A 37 -9.47 -12.26 -9.93
N PHE A 38 -8.30 -11.68 -9.67
CA PHE A 38 -8.01 -10.27 -9.90
C PHE A 38 -7.08 -10.09 -11.12
N GLY A 39 -7.28 -9.02 -11.87
CA GLY A 39 -6.38 -8.63 -12.95
C GLY A 39 -5.13 -7.91 -12.44
N ARG A 40 -5.30 -7.10 -11.37
CA ARG A 40 -4.23 -6.37 -10.71
C ARG A 40 -4.45 -6.36 -9.20
N ALA A 41 -3.37 -6.19 -8.44
CA ALA A 41 -3.48 -5.91 -7.01
C ALA A 41 -2.39 -4.95 -6.53
N ILE A 42 -2.74 -4.03 -5.63
CA ILE A 42 -1.75 -3.26 -4.87
C ILE A 42 -1.20 -4.14 -3.75
N ILE A 43 0.10 -4.41 -3.83
CA ILE A 43 0.79 -5.31 -2.91
C ILE A 43 1.34 -4.53 -1.73
N MET A 44 0.87 -4.88 -0.53
CA MET A 44 1.30 -4.24 0.71
C MET A 44 2.73 -4.66 1.09
N PRO A 45 3.57 -3.68 1.52
CA PRO A 45 5.01 -3.86 1.66
C PRO A 45 5.45 -4.31 3.07
N ASN A 46 4.52 -4.55 4.00
CA ASN A 46 4.80 -4.84 5.41
C ASN A 46 5.23 -6.30 5.65
N LEU A 47 6.32 -6.68 5.03
CA LEU A 47 7.05 -7.92 5.30
C LEU A 47 7.95 -7.78 6.54
N VAL A 48 8.73 -8.81 6.85
CA VAL A 48 9.80 -8.78 7.86
C VAL A 48 11.07 -9.33 7.20
N PRO A 49 12.06 -8.45 6.90
CA PRO A 49 12.02 -6.98 6.96
C PRO A 49 11.06 -6.37 5.94
N PRO A 50 10.61 -5.10 6.14
CA PRO A 50 9.71 -4.44 5.21
C PRO A 50 10.39 -4.10 3.86
N VAL A 51 9.58 -3.94 2.83
CA VAL A 51 10.03 -3.53 1.49
C VAL A 51 10.12 -2.00 1.47
N VAL A 52 11.32 -1.44 1.61
CA VAL A 52 11.53 0.02 1.75
C VAL A 52 12.19 0.67 0.55
N THR A 53 12.77 -0.11 -0.39
CA THR A 53 13.46 0.40 -1.58
C THR A 53 12.88 -0.14 -2.88
N GLY A 54 13.14 0.57 -4.00
CA GLY A 54 12.77 0.12 -5.34
C GLY A 54 13.38 -1.24 -5.70
N ALA A 55 14.64 -1.48 -5.31
CA ALA A 55 15.31 -2.77 -5.52
C ALA A 55 14.61 -3.90 -4.78
N GLN A 56 14.22 -3.69 -3.52
CA GLN A 56 13.47 -4.68 -2.74
C GLN A 56 12.06 -4.91 -3.32
N ALA A 57 11.39 -3.85 -3.78
CA ALA A 57 10.08 -3.96 -4.43
C ALA A 57 10.17 -4.80 -5.72
N ARG A 58 11.20 -4.59 -6.54
CA ARG A 58 11.48 -5.41 -7.73
C ARG A 58 11.70 -6.88 -7.35
N ALA A 59 12.58 -7.14 -6.39
CA ALA A 59 12.87 -8.51 -5.95
C ALA A 59 11.61 -9.21 -5.36
N TYR A 60 10.75 -8.48 -4.66
CA TYR A 60 9.49 -9.03 -4.16
C TYR A 60 8.51 -9.33 -5.29
N ARG A 61 8.38 -8.42 -6.27
CA ARG A 61 7.58 -8.67 -7.47
C ARG A 61 8.04 -9.94 -8.21
N ASP A 62 9.35 -10.10 -8.38
CA ASP A 62 9.91 -11.23 -9.09
C ASP A 62 9.61 -12.56 -8.36
N ARG A 63 9.64 -12.58 -7.02
CA ARG A 63 9.20 -13.74 -6.22
C ARG A 63 7.71 -14.04 -6.37
N ILE A 64 6.86 -12.99 -6.39
CA ILE A 64 5.41 -13.14 -6.62
C ILE A 64 5.17 -13.77 -7.98
N MET A 65 5.79 -13.22 -9.04
CA MET A 65 5.60 -13.74 -10.39
C MET A 65 6.10 -15.18 -10.54
N ALA A 66 7.21 -15.55 -9.89
CA ALA A 66 7.72 -16.91 -9.88
C ALA A 66 6.81 -17.92 -9.15
N ALA A 67 5.88 -17.45 -8.32
CA ALA A 67 4.88 -18.29 -7.63
C ALA A 67 3.58 -18.46 -8.44
N LEU A 68 3.45 -17.80 -9.59
CA LEU A 68 2.25 -17.83 -10.43
C LEU A 68 2.46 -18.73 -11.66
N PRO A 69 1.38 -19.23 -12.28
CA PRO A 69 1.45 -19.89 -13.58
C PRO A 69 2.02 -18.99 -14.67
N ASP A 70 2.75 -19.58 -15.63
CA ASP A 70 3.42 -18.84 -16.71
C ASP A 70 2.44 -18.07 -17.62
N ASP A 71 1.20 -18.52 -17.71
CA ASP A 71 0.12 -17.94 -18.54
C ASP A 71 -0.72 -16.89 -17.77
N THR A 72 -0.28 -16.48 -16.59
CA THR A 72 -1.01 -15.50 -15.78
C THR A 72 -1.06 -14.11 -16.42
N ASN A 73 -2.24 -13.48 -16.39
CA ASN A 73 -2.43 -12.08 -16.75
C ASN A 73 -2.39 -11.14 -15.53
N PHE A 74 -2.15 -11.68 -14.34
CA PHE A 74 -2.12 -10.91 -13.10
C PHE A 74 -0.92 -9.93 -13.07
N ARG A 75 -1.17 -8.71 -12.63
CA ARG A 75 -0.17 -7.66 -12.52
C ARG A 75 -0.06 -7.15 -11.08
N PRO A 76 0.97 -7.53 -10.33
CA PRO A 76 1.22 -6.96 -9.01
C PRO A 76 1.70 -5.51 -9.15
N LEU A 77 1.00 -4.60 -8.48
CA LEU A 77 1.33 -3.18 -8.37
C LEU A 77 2.08 -2.99 -7.05
N MET A 78 3.40 -2.87 -7.14
CA MET A 78 4.24 -2.86 -5.96
C MET A 78 4.18 -1.53 -5.21
N THR A 79 4.39 -1.58 -3.90
CA THR A 79 4.52 -0.41 -3.04
C THR A 79 5.80 -0.50 -2.21
N CYS A 80 6.31 0.67 -1.79
CA CYS A 80 7.34 0.76 -0.75
C CYS A 80 6.71 1.13 0.59
N TYR A 81 7.29 0.61 1.64
CA TYR A 81 6.97 0.95 3.03
C TYR A 81 7.62 2.28 3.38
N LEU A 82 6.83 3.25 3.84
CA LEU A 82 7.33 4.56 4.27
C LEU A 82 7.93 4.47 5.67
N THR A 83 9.18 4.87 5.79
CA THR A 83 9.89 5.06 7.06
C THR A 83 10.39 6.49 7.18
N GLU A 84 10.88 6.88 8.35
CA GLU A 84 11.48 8.20 8.54
C GLU A 84 12.81 8.40 7.80
N ASP A 85 13.47 7.28 7.41
CA ASP A 85 14.75 7.25 6.69
C ASP A 85 14.58 6.89 5.20
N THR A 86 13.36 6.93 4.68
CA THR A 86 13.08 6.60 3.27
C THR A 86 13.82 7.55 2.34
N ASP A 87 14.59 7.00 1.41
CA ASP A 87 15.25 7.76 0.34
C ASP A 87 14.23 8.16 -0.74
N SER A 88 13.95 9.44 -0.82
CA SER A 88 12.98 9.99 -1.79
C SER A 88 13.46 9.93 -3.24
N ASP A 89 14.76 9.89 -3.49
CA ASP A 89 15.32 9.77 -4.84
C ASP A 89 15.25 8.31 -5.33
N ASP A 90 15.45 7.32 -4.44
CA ASP A 90 15.18 5.91 -4.76
C ASP A 90 13.70 5.70 -5.11
N LEU A 91 12.77 6.28 -4.32
CA LEU A 91 11.33 6.23 -4.64
C LEU A 91 11.02 6.85 -6.00
N ALA A 92 11.63 8.02 -6.31
CA ALA A 92 11.42 8.69 -7.57
C ALA A 92 11.95 7.88 -8.76
N ALA A 93 13.12 7.26 -8.62
CA ALA A 93 13.68 6.37 -9.62
C ALA A 93 12.79 5.12 -9.81
N ALA A 94 12.38 4.46 -8.72
CA ALA A 94 11.53 3.28 -8.77
C ALA A 94 10.15 3.57 -9.39
N HIS A 95 9.57 4.74 -9.12
CA HIS A 95 8.31 5.16 -9.72
C HIS A 95 8.46 5.43 -11.23
N ARG A 96 9.48 6.20 -11.63
CA ARG A 96 9.78 6.49 -13.04
C ARG A 96 10.01 5.21 -13.84
N ASP A 97 10.69 4.22 -13.25
CA ASP A 97 11.01 2.95 -13.89
C ASP A 97 9.83 1.95 -13.84
N GLY A 98 8.67 2.36 -13.31
CA GLY A 98 7.46 1.54 -13.23
C GLY A 98 7.56 0.36 -12.27
N ILE A 99 8.47 0.43 -11.28
CA ILE A 99 8.66 -0.62 -10.27
C ILE A 99 7.61 -0.49 -9.17
N ILE A 100 7.36 0.74 -8.70
CA ILE A 100 6.37 1.02 -7.67
C ILE A 100 5.24 1.91 -8.20
N THR A 101 4.06 1.73 -7.64
CA THR A 101 2.83 2.47 -8.02
C THR A 101 2.40 3.42 -6.91
N ALA A 102 2.77 3.15 -5.67
CA ALA A 102 2.42 3.94 -4.50
C ALA A 102 3.44 3.69 -3.36
N VAL A 103 3.35 4.50 -2.33
CA VAL A 103 4.06 4.30 -1.06
C VAL A 103 3.03 4.08 0.03
N LYS A 104 3.28 3.15 0.95
CA LYS A 104 2.36 2.84 2.06
C LYS A 104 2.87 3.40 3.37
N LEU A 105 2.06 4.24 3.98
CA LEU A 105 2.23 4.76 5.33
C LEU A 105 1.58 3.83 6.35
N TYR A 106 2.37 3.40 7.33
CA TYR A 106 1.90 2.82 8.58
C TYR A 106 2.35 3.71 9.74
N PRO A 107 1.46 4.16 10.62
CA PRO A 107 1.88 4.67 11.92
C PRO A 107 2.58 3.55 12.71
N ALA A 108 3.66 3.89 13.42
CA ALA A 108 4.44 2.90 14.17
C ALA A 108 3.57 2.15 15.17
N GLY A 109 3.53 0.82 15.07
CA GLY A 109 2.76 -0.04 15.98
C GLY A 109 1.25 -0.14 15.70
N ALA A 110 0.73 0.48 14.63
CA ALA A 110 -0.70 0.50 14.34
C ALA A 110 -1.27 -0.88 13.94
N THR A 111 -0.48 -1.73 13.31
CA THR A 111 -0.93 -3.02 12.80
C THR A 111 0.21 -4.04 12.72
N THR A 112 -0.07 -5.23 12.18
CA THR A 112 0.93 -6.29 11.98
C THR A 112 2.11 -5.80 11.15
N ASN A 113 3.34 -6.08 11.64
CA ASN A 113 4.60 -5.68 11.00
C ASN A 113 4.75 -4.18 10.76
N SER A 114 4.21 -3.34 11.66
CA SER A 114 4.27 -1.88 11.56
C SER A 114 5.24 -1.22 12.55
N ALA A 115 6.08 -1.98 13.23
CA ALA A 115 7.05 -1.44 14.18
C ALA A 115 8.04 -0.44 13.54
N SER A 116 8.38 -0.63 12.25
CA SER A 116 9.24 0.29 11.48
C SER A 116 8.47 1.47 10.86
N GLY A 117 7.19 1.64 11.21
CA GLY A 117 6.33 2.70 10.69
C GLY A 117 6.74 4.09 11.17
N VAL A 118 6.00 5.08 10.73
CA VAL A 118 6.26 6.49 11.03
C VAL A 118 5.77 6.81 12.43
N ALA A 119 6.70 7.27 13.29
CA ALA A 119 6.40 7.82 14.61
C ALA A 119 6.37 9.35 14.59
N ASN A 120 7.24 9.97 13.79
CA ASN A 120 7.32 11.42 13.66
C ASN A 120 6.97 11.87 12.23
N PHE A 121 5.76 12.39 12.05
CA PHE A 121 5.25 12.83 10.74
C PHE A 121 5.95 14.09 10.19
N ASP A 122 6.63 14.88 11.01
CA ASP A 122 7.40 16.03 10.52
C ASP A 122 8.67 15.59 9.78
N LYS A 123 9.26 14.44 10.13
CA LYS A 123 10.45 13.90 9.46
C LYS A 123 10.18 13.45 8.03
N ILE A 124 9.00 12.94 7.76
CA ILE A 124 8.66 12.43 6.42
C ILE A 124 8.20 13.53 5.44
N ARG A 125 8.07 14.78 5.91
CA ARG A 125 7.57 15.87 5.09
C ARG A 125 8.35 16.06 3.78
N PRO A 126 9.69 16.10 3.75
CA PRO A 126 10.44 16.24 2.48
C PRO A 126 10.15 15.09 1.51
N ILE A 127 9.89 13.88 2.04
CA ILE A 127 9.53 12.72 1.23
C ILE A 127 8.14 12.92 0.61
N LEU A 128 7.17 13.42 1.40
CA LEU A 128 5.81 13.70 0.90
C LEU A 128 5.80 14.82 -0.15
N ASP A 129 6.59 15.88 0.05
CA ASP A 129 6.78 16.95 -0.94
C ASP A 129 7.31 16.36 -2.26
N ARG A 130 8.35 15.52 -2.20
CA ARG A 130 8.90 14.84 -3.38
C ARG A 130 7.89 13.92 -4.06
N MET A 131 7.10 13.18 -3.28
CA MET A 131 6.04 12.33 -3.82
C MET A 131 4.96 13.13 -4.55
N ALA A 132 4.59 14.30 -4.02
CA ALA A 132 3.66 15.21 -4.68
C ALA A 132 4.19 15.69 -6.02
N ASP A 133 5.46 16.14 -6.07
CA ASP A 133 6.12 16.63 -7.29
C ASP A 133 6.11 15.59 -8.43
N ILE A 134 6.33 14.33 -8.10
CA ILE A 134 6.36 13.24 -9.09
C ILE A 134 5.02 12.55 -9.29
N GLY A 135 3.98 12.95 -8.57
CA GLY A 135 2.64 12.38 -8.66
C GLY A 135 2.51 10.96 -8.10
N LEU A 136 3.44 10.53 -7.22
CA LEU A 136 3.43 9.21 -6.57
C LEU A 136 2.43 9.19 -5.42
N PRO A 137 1.39 8.31 -5.44
CA PRO A 137 0.37 8.27 -4.39
C PRO A 137 0.87 7.75 -3.05
N LEU A 138 0.28 8.24 -1.97
CA LEU A 138 0.42 7.75 -0.61
C LEU A 138 -0.82 6.95 -0.21
N CYS A 139 -0.67 5.66 0.03
CA CYS A 139 -1.68 4.81 0.68
C CYS A 139 -1.52 4.90 2.20
N VAL A 140 -2.61 5.10 2.93
CA VAL A 140 -2.55 5.41 4.36
C VAL A 140 -3.31 4.38 5.19
N HIS A 141 -2.63 3.81 6.21
CA HIS A 141 -3.27 3.19 7.36
C HIS A 141 -3.60 4.30 8.35
N GLY A 142 -4.87 4.63 8.46
CA GLY A 142 -5.32 5.89 9.07
C GLY A 142 -5.71 5.79 10.53
N GLU A 143 -4.85 5.24 11.40
CA GLU A 143 -5.11 5.14 12.83
C GLU A 143 -3.99 5.78 13.66
N VAL A 144 -4.36 6.43 14.76
CA VAL A 144 -3.40 6.78 15.82
C VAL A 144 -3.13 5.57 16.71
N THR A 145 -1.92 5.56 17.33
CA THR A 145 -1.50 4.48 18.23
C THR A 145 -1.45 4.91 19.71
N ASP A 146 -1.98 6.09 20.01
CA ASP A 146 -2.07 6.62 21.35
C ASP A 146 -2.98 5.71 22.21
N PRO A 147 -2.48 5.14 23.32
CA PRO A 147 -3.26 4.24 24.18
C PRO A 147 -4.44 4.93 24.88
N ASP A 148 -4.41 6.25 25.02
CA ASP A 148 -5.49 7.04 25.64
C ASP A 148 -6.65 7.31 24.67
N VAL A 149 -6.50 6.95 23.37
CA VAL A 149 -7.55 7.10 22.36
C VAL A 149 -8.32 5.78 22.23
N ASP A 150 -9.66 5.84 22.41
CA ASP A 150 -10.54 4.69 22.19
C ASP A 150 -10.35 4.15 20.78
N ILE A 151 -10.40 2.83 20.64
CA ILE A 151 -10.16 2.14 19.36
C ILE A 151 -11.11 2.62 18.26
N PHE A 152 -12.35 2.97 18.59
CA PHE A 152 -13.35 3.45 17.63
C PHE A 152 -13.12 4.91 17.20
N ASP A 153 -12.30 5.67 17.93
CA ASP A 153 -11.98 7.07 17.63
C ASP A 153 -10.64 7.25 16.93
N ARG A 154 -9.80 6.21 16.83
CA ARG A 154 -8.43 6.28 16.30
C ARG A 154 -8.34 6.83 14.89
N GLU A 155 -9.26 6.45 14.01
CA GLU A 155 -9.32 6.96 12.65
C GLU A 155 -9.70 8.45 12.62
N ALA A 156 -10.74 8.84 13.34
CA ALA A 156 -11.18 10.24 13.42
C ALA A 156 -10.07 11.15 13.96
N VAL A 157 -9.36 10.71 15.00
CA VAL A 157 -8.22 11.44 15.57
C VAL A 157 -7.05 11.51 14.59
N PHE A 158 -6.76 10.44 13.84
CA PHE A 158 -5.74 10.45 12.79
C PHE A 158 -6.08 11.45 11.68
N ILE A 159 -7.32 11.45 11.23
CA ILE A 159 -7.78 12.41 10.22
C ILE A 159 -7.56 13.85 10.69
N ASP A 160 -7.93 14.16 11.93
CA ASP A 160 -7.81 15.52 12.46
C ASP A 160 -6.38 15.93 12.76
N LYS A 161 -5.61 15.08 13.43
CA LYS A 161 -4.27 15.43 13.93
C LYS A 161 -3.14 15.19 12.94
N VAL A 162 -3.32 14.28 11.97
CA VAL A 162 -2.27 13.87 11.03
C VAL A 162 -2.65 14.19 9.58
N LEU A 163 -3.77 13.64 9.09
CA LEU A 163 -4.10 13.73 7.67
C LEU A 163 -4.44 15.17 7.23
N LYS A 164 -5.27 15.88 7.98
CA LYS A 164 -5.62 17.28 7.67
C LYS A 164 -4.40 18.20 7.64
N PRO A 165 -3.46 18.16 8.62
CA PRO A 165 -2.20 18.89 8.56
C PRO A 165 -1.34 18.52 7.34
N ILE A 166 -1.20 17.26 7.00
CA ILE A 166 -0.48 16.81 5.80
C ILE A 166 -1.13 17.42 4.55
N ARG A 167 -2.44 17.26 4.40
CA ARG A 167 -3.17 17.80 3.23
C ARG A 167 -3.09 19.33 3.11
N LYS A 168 -3.03 20.04 4.24
CA LYS A 168 -2.87 21.50 4.24
C LYS A 168 -1.48 21.92 3.78
N ARG A 169 -0.44 21.15 4.16
CA ARG A 169 0.97 21.46 3.84
C ARG A 169 1.39 20.99 2.46
N VAL A 170 0.87 19.85 2.00
CA VAL A 170 1.19 19.21 0.72
C VAL A 170 -0.12 18.94 -0.03
N PRO A 171 -0.79 20.00 -0.57
CA PRO A 171 -2.13 19.87 -1.17
C PRO A 171 -2.15 19.00 -2.43
N ASP A 172 -1.06 18.96 -3.18
CA ASP A 172 -0.94 18.20 -4.43
C ASP A 172 -0.62 16.71 -4.23
N LEU A 173 -0.30 16.30 -3.00
CA LEU A 173 -0.07 14.89 -2.69
C LEU A 173 -1.35 14.07 -2.93
N LYS A 174 -1.27 13.06 -3.77
CA LYS A 174 -2.35 12.09 -3.97
C LYS A 174 -2.40 11.16 -2.76
N VAL A 175 -3.52 11.13 -2.06
CA VAL A 175 -3.71 10.28 -0.87
C VAL A 175 -4.84 9.30 -1.11
N ILE A 176 -4.58 8.03 -0.79
CA ILE A 176 -5.55 6.95 -0.76
C ILE A 176 -5.74 6.57 0.71
N MET A 177 -6.86 6.96 1.28
CA MET A 177 -7.26 6.54 2.62
C MET A 177 -7.82 5.12 2.52
N GLU A 178 -7.14 4.14 3.08
CA GLU A 178 -7.53 2.74 2.94
C GLU A 178 -8.41 2.29 4.12
N HIS A 179 -8.01 2.65 5.28
CA HIS A 179 -8.76 2.39 6.53
C HIS A 179 -8.09 3.15 7.67
#